data_1965f3872e44a553b03030c96b90030e
#
_entry.id   1965f3872e44a553b03030c96b90030e
#
_cell.length_a   1.000
_cell.length_b   1.000
_cell.length_c   1.000
_cell.angle_alpha   90.00
_cell.angle_beta   90.00
_cell.angle_gamma   90.00
#
_symmetry.space_group_name_H-M   'P 1'
#
loop_
_entity.id
_entity.type
_entity.pdbx_description
1 polymer ?
#
loop_
_entity_poly.entity_id
_entity_poly.type
_entity_poly.pdbx_seq_one_letter_code
_entity_poly.pdbx_strand_id
1 'polypeptide(L)' 'MSEKVIIFGKNTWPYTTAAREAFENEGRNVVYHDVLSDKTQMKSMLVYSKGDRKVPVIVDQGTVVIGFNGKGWKI' A
#
# COMPACT_ATOMS: atom_id res chain seq x y z
N MET A 1 -16.46 3.50 13.93
CA MET A 1 -16.20 2.38 13.05
C MET A 1 -14.84 2.57 12.42
N SER A 2 -13.92 1.63 12.61
CA SER A 2 -12.59 1.80 12.04
C SER A 2 -12.64 1.57 10.55
N GLU A 3 -11.98 2.45 9.84
CA GLU A 3 -11.93 2.39 8.41
C GLU A 3 -10.64 1.71 7.99
N LYS A 4 -10.79 0.69 7.18
CA LYS A 4 -9.69 -0.15 6.77
C LYS A 4 -8.94 0.50 5.62
N VAL A 5 -7.62 0.57 5.77
CA VAL A 5 -6.71 1.01 4.71
C VAL A 5 -5.83 -0.17 4.35
N ILE A 6 -5.81 -0.55 3.08
CA ILE A 6 -4.95 -1.62 2.61
C ILE A 6 -3.72 -0.99 1.98
N ILE A 7 -2.54 -1.42 2.41
CA ILE A 7 -1.28 -0.93 1.85
C ILE A 7 -0.52 -2.11 1.29
N PHE A 8 -0.26 -2.07 -0.01
CA PHE A 8 0.61 -3.05 -0.68
C PHE A 8 1.97 -2.42 -0.86
N GLY A 9 3.01 -3.09 -0.42
CA GLY A 9 4.30 -2.46 -0.51
C GLY A 9 5.46 -3.44 -0.44
N LYS A 10 6.62 -2.87 -0.24
CA LYS A 10 7.90 -3.56 -0.13
C LYS A 10 8.50 -3.17 1.21
N ASN A 11 8.81 -4.16 2.05
CA ASN A 11 9.27 -3.91 3.43
C ASN A 11 10.49 -3.00 3.51
N THR A 12 11.38 -3.10 2.53
CA THR A 12 12.64 -2.35 2.54
C THR A 12 12.51 -0.94 1.97
N TRP A 13 11.32 -0.56 1.46
CA TRP A 13 11.12 0.76 0.90
C TRP A 13 10.62 1.71 1.99
N PRO A 14 11.42 2.76 2.34
CA PRO A 14 11.05 3.63 3.47
C PRO A 14 9.70 4.31 3.34
N TYR A 15 9.25 4.59 2.13
CA TYR A 15 7.96 5.23 1.92
C TYR A 15 6.79 4.28 2.17
N THR A 16 7.01 2.96 2.07
CA THR A 16 6.01 1.98 2.50
C THR A 16 5.81 2.07 4.01
N THR A 17 6.91 2.10 4.76
CA THR A 17 6.85 2.24 6.21
C THR A 17 6.22 3.57 6.61
N ALA A 18 6.60 4.65 5.94
CA ALA A 18 6.06 5.97 6.21
C ALA A 18 4.55 6.02 6.00
N ALA A 19 4.05 5.39 4.93
CA ALA A 19 2.61 5.32 4.67
C ALA A 19 1.89 4.56 5.77
N ARG A 20 2.43 3.40 6.18
CA ARG A 20 1.83 2.60 7.24
C ARG A 20 1.74 3.41 8.54
N GLU A 21 2.84 4.06 8.92
CA GLU A 21 2.89 4.83 10.15
C GLU A 21 1.93 6.02 10.12
N ALA A 22 1.84 6.69 8.98
CA ALA A 22 0.96 7.85 8.85
C ALA A 22 -0.50 7.47 9.11
N PHE A 23 -0.96 6.37 8.50
CA PHE A 23 -2.35 5.92 8.70
C PHE A 23 -2.57 5.36 10.10
N GLU A 24 -1.58 4.65 10.65
CA GLU A 24 -1.68 4.13 12.02
C GLU A 24 -1.77 5.27 13.03
N ASN A 25 -1.01 6.33 12.82
CA ASN A 25 -1.04 7.50 13.70
C ASN A 25 -2.38 8.24 13.65
N GLU A 26 -3.12 8.07 12.55
CA GLU A 26 -4.48 8.61 12.44
C GLU A 26 -5.53 7.71 13.10
N GLY A 27 -5.11 6.59 13.68
CA GLY A 27 -6.04 5.65 14.28
C GLY A 27 -6.75 4.77 13.27
N ARG A 28 -6.26 4.71 12.03
CA ARG A 28 -6.86 3.88 10.99
C ARG A 28 -6.45 2.42 11.16
N ASN A 29 -7.30 1.53 10.70
CA ASN A 29 -7.00 0.11 10.71
C ASN A 29 -6.22 -0.25 9.44
N VAL A 30 -4.91 -0.40 9.58
CA VAL A 30 -4.01 -0.66 8.44
C VAL A 30 -3.84 -2.16 8.25
N VAL A 31 -4.13 -2.62 7.04
CA VAL A 31 -3.85 -3.99 6.61
C VAL A 31 -2.70 -3.89 5.58
N TYR A 32 -1.56 -4.42 5.94
CA TYR A 32 -0.36 -4.32 5.12
C TYR A 32 0.00 -5.66 4.49
N HIS A 33 0.38 -5.62 3.23
CA HIS A 33 0.85 -6.80 2.50
C HIS A 33 2.19 -6.49 1.83
N ASP A 34 3.19 -7.33 2.13
CA ASP A 34 4.47 -7.29 1.41
C ASP A 34 4.33 -8.13 0.15
N VAL A 35 4.22 -7.44 -0.98
CA VAL A 35 3.91 -8.10 -2.25
C VAL A 35 5.10 -8.86 -2.83
N LEU A 36 6.31 -8.64 -2.32
CA LEU A 36 7.48 -9.41 -2.76
C LEU A 36 7.50 -10.79 -2.11
N SER A 37 6.94 -10.93 -0.91
CA SER A 37 6.86 -12.22 -0.23
C SER A 37 5.59 -12.98 -0.54
N ASP A 38 4.58 -12.32 -1.10
CA ASP A 38 3.26 -12.94 -1.30
C ASP A 38 2.75 -12.63 -2.70
N LYS A 39 2.87 -13.62 -3.59
CA LYS A 39 2.47 -13.45 -5.00
C LYS A 39 0.98 -13.23 -5.16
N THR A 40 0.16 -13.78 -4.28
CA THR A 40 -1.28 -13.57 -4.30
C THR A 40 -1.59 -12.09 -4.05
N GLN A 41 -0.88 -11.49 -3.11
CA GLN A 41 -1.08 -10.08 -2.81
C GLN A 41 -0.53 -9.19 -3.90
N MET A 42 0.53 -9.61 -4.59
CA MET A 42 1.00 -8.89 -5.77
C MET A 42 -0.09 -8.83 -6.83
N LYS A 43 -0.77 -9.95 -7.08
CA LYS A 43 -1.88 -9.97 -8.04
C LYS A 43 -3.00 -9.03 -7.62
N SER A 44 -3.34 -9.03 -6.33
CA SER A 44 -4.38 -8.13 -5.80
C SER A 44 -3.98 -6.67 -5.99
N MET A 45 -2.73 -6.35 -5.69
CA MET A 45 -2.20 -5.00 -5.90
C MET A 45 -2.37 -4.56 -7.35
N LEU A 46 -2.02 -5.43 -8.29
CA LEU A 46 -2.07 -5.09 -9.71
C LEU A 46 -3.50 -4.87 -10.20
N VAL A 47 -4.47 -5.54 -9.59
CA VAL A 47 -5.88 -5.28 -9.91
C VAL A 47 -6.25 -3.85 -9.50
N TYR A 48 -5.89 -3.45 -8.28
CA TYR A 48 -6.21 -2.09 -7.80
C TYR A 48 -5.44 -1.02 -8.58
N SER A 49 -4.18 -1.29 -8.88
CA SER A 49 -3.31 -0.30 -9.54
C SER A 49 -3.41 -0.32 -11.07
N LYS A 50 -4.24 -1.22 -11.61
CA LYS A 50 -4.41 -1.39 -13.07
C LYS A 50 -3.08 -1.71 -13.76
N GLY A 51 -2.30 -2.59 -13.13
CA GLY A 51 -1.04 -3.06 -13.68
C GLY A 51 0.17 -2.23 -13.32
N ASP A 52 0.01 -1.15 -12.57
CA ASP A 52 1.14 -0.34 -12.13
C ASP A 52 1.87 -1.06 -10.99
N ARG A 53 3.17 -1.24 -11.15
CA ARG A 53 4.01 -1.96 -10.18
C ARG A 53 4.69 -1.04 -9.18
N LYS A 54 4.32 0.23 -9.14
CA LYS A 54 4.91 1.19 -8.21
C LYS A 54 4.32 1.00 -6.81
N VAL A 55 5.18 0.88 -5.81
CA VAL A 55 4.77 0.73 -4.41
C VAL A 55 5.11 1.99 -3.62
N PRO A 56 4.40 2.30 -2.54
CA PRO A 56 3.23 1.58 -2.05
C PRO A 56 1.96 1.87 -2.86
N VAL A 57 1.05 0.91 -2.92
CA VAL A 57 -0.30 1.12 -3.44
C VAL A 57 -1.23 1.13 -2.24
N ILE A 58 -1.98 2.20 -2.07
CA ILE A 58 -2.82 2.43 -0.90
C ILE A 58 -4.26 2.42 -1.35
N VAL A 59 -5.05 1.55 -0.73
CA VAL A 59 -6.48 1.44 -1.02
C VAL A 59 -7.23 1.90 0.22
N ASP A 60 -7.92 3.02 0.10
CA ASP A 60 -8.64 3.63 1.21
C ASP A 60 -10.09 3.82 0.78
N GLN A 61 -10.97 2.95 1.28
CA GLN A 61 -12.41 3.05 1.01
C GLN A 61 -12.71 3.15 -0.49
N GLY A 62 -12.04 2.32 -1.28
CA GLY A 62 -12.24 2.28 -2.72
C GLY A 62 -11.41 3.31 -3.50
N THR A 63 -10.78 4.26 -2.83
CA THR A 63 -9.87 5.19 -3.47
C THR A 63 -8.49 4.57 -3.53
N VAL A 64 -7.88 4.56 -4.70
CA VAL A 64 -6.55 3.97 -4.91
C VAL A 64 -5.54 5.09 -5.13
N VAL A 65 -4.49 5.09 -4.30
CA VAL A 65 -3.38 6.04 -4.44
C VAL A 65 -2.11 5.24 -4.67
N ILE A 66 -1.34 5.62 -5.67
CA ILE A 66 -0.08 4.95 -6.01
C ILE A 66 1.06 5.85 -5.59
N GLY A 67 1.91 5.34 -4.70
CA GLY A 67 2.98 6.11 -4.09
C GLY A 67 2.55 6.78 -2.80
N PHE A 68 3.50 7.39 -2.12
CA PHE A 68 3.24 8.13 -0.88
C PHE A 68 4.13 9.37 -0.89
N ASN A 69 3.52 10.54 -0.65
CA ASN A 69 4.20 11.83 -0.72
C ASN A 69 4.93 12.04 -2.05
N GLY A 70 4.35 11.56 -3.14
CA GLY A 70 4.94 11.67 -4.46
C GLY A 70 6.08 10.71 -4.73
N LYS A 71 6.35 9.77 -3.81
CA LYS A 71 7.46 8.82 -3.93
C LYS A 71 6.94 7.41 -4.14
N GLY A 72 7.58 6.68 -5.02
CA GLY A 72 7.23 5.29 -5.27
C GLY A 72 8.41 4.53 -5.87
N TRP A 73 8.36 3.22 -5.71
CA TRP A 73 9.39 2.32 -6.23
C TRP A 73 8.71 1.30 -7.15
N LYS A 74 9.18 1.21 -8.36
CA LYS A 74 8.63 0.26 -9.33
C LYS A 74 9.31 -1.10 -9.15
N ILE A 75 8.51 -2.11 -8.90
CA ILE A 75 9.00 -3.47 -8.69
C ILE A 75 8.66 -4.41 -9.82
#